data_3b7544a52a683d3337ab89fddf65858d
#
_entry.id   3b7544a52a683d3337ab89fddf65858d
#
_cell.length_a   1.000
_cell.length_b   1.000
_cell.length_c   1.000
_cell.angle_alpha   90.00
_cell.angle_beta   90.00
_cell.angle_gamma   90.00
#
_symmetry.space_group_name_H-M   'P 1'
#
loop_
_entity.id
_entity.type
_entity.pdbx_description
1 polymer ?
#
loop_
_entity_poly.entity_id
_entity_poly.type
_entity_poly.pdbx_seq_one_letter_code
_entity_poly.pdbx_strand_id
1 'polypeptide(L)'
;TQAAFEADHGMRLMAGTEPEMMWLRNKEDGTPSVEGLSKPYCYHIDQFSEFQPLIHKVMEYAGALGLDMIQGDHEDAPGQLELNFNFDRAEITADNLTTYRQICKQVGREMNAFPCFMPKPFMGVSANGCHHNISIWKGDQNLFDPPDPANPMMPGDVGKWAIGGILKHLSALTAISSPTVNSYRRLWDTGFWAPVFADWGFQNRTTALRVSAPGRFEYRSVDSAVNPYLSLNALIHAMRDGIENQIDPGPPEERNIYEAMKAGKDVKRIPMTFGEALEALDNDEVIKASMPGEMYKVFRHYKWDEWERYCATVSDWDVEEYLDILP
;
A
#
# COMPACT_ATOMS: atom_id res chain seq x y z
N THR A 1 9.80 -1.04 17.89
CA THR A 1 8.37 -0.77 18.18
C THR A 1 7.59 -2.05 18.46
N GLN A 2 7.64 -3.08 17.59
CA GLN A 2 6.93 -4.36 17.80
C GLN A 2 7.23 -4.95 19.20
N ALA A 3 8.51 -5.08 19.57
CA ALA A 3 8.91 -5.61 20.87
C ALA A 3 8.39 -4.76 22.05
N ALA A 4 8.34 -3.43 21.91
CA ALA A 4 7.77 -2.55 22.93
C ALA A 4 6.24 -2.72 23.01
N PHE A 5 5.56 -2.81 21.88
CA PHE A 5 4.11 -3.05 21.85
C PHE A 5 3.74 -4.40 22.50
N GLU A 6 4.56 -5.43 22.27
CA GLU A 6 4.38 -6.75 22.90
C GLU A 6 4.70 -6.70 24.41
N ALA A 7 5.74 -5.97 24.83
CA ALA A 7 6.08 -5.82 26.25
C ALA A 7 5.03 -5.02 27.03
N ASP A 8 4.53 -3.93 26.45
CA ASP A 8 3.60 -3.01 27.13
C ASP A 8 2.16 -3.56 27.18
N HIS A 9 1.71 -4.27 26.13
CA HIS A 9 0.32 -4.69 25.97
C HIS A 9 0.13 -6.22 25.86
N GLY A 10 1.20 -6.98 25.73
CA GLY A 10 1.14 -8.41 25.40
C GLY A 10 0.59 -8.66 23.99
N MET A 11 0.58 -7.65 23.12
CA MET A 11 0.00 -7.67 21.78
C MET A 11 1.09 -7.60 20.71
N ARG A 12 0.88 -8.32 19.61
CA ARG A 12 1.78 -8.25 18.43
C ARG A 12 1.00 -8.01 17.16
N LEU A 13 1.58 -7.22 16.28
CA LEU A 13 1.09 -7.05 14.91
C LEU A 13 1.53 -8.23 14.06
N MET A 14 0.55 -8.88 13.43
CA MET A 14 0.76 -9.81 12.32
C MET A 14 0.36 -9.10 11.03
N ALA A 15 1.17 -9.21 10.00
CA ALA A 15 0.96 -8.55 8.73
C ALA A 15 1.23 -9.49 7.55
N GLY A 16 0.42 -9.39 6.51
CA GLY A 16 0.69 -9.91 5.17
C GLY A 16 0.71 -8.74 4.18
N THR A 17 1.39 -8.88 3.07
CA THR A 17 1.44 -7.85 2.03
C THR A 17 1.03 -8.41 0.69
N GLU A 18 0.38 -7.58 -0.13
CA GLU A 18 -0.03 -7.85 -1.51
C GLU A 18 0.83 -6.96 -2.45
N PRO A 19 2.08 -7.37 -2.76
CA PRO A 19 3.02 -6.52 -3.49
C PRO A 19 2.77 -6.57 -5.00
N GLU A 20 1.99 -5.66 -5.52
CA GLU A 20 1.79 -5.49 -6.95
C GLU A 20 3.02 -4.86 -7.61
N MET A 21 3.37 -5.35 -8.80
CA MET A 21 4.45 -4.81 -9.61
C MET A 21 4.26 -5.17 -11.08
N MET A 22 4.86 -4.40 -11.99
CA MET A 22 4.82 -4.70 -13.42
C MET A 22 6.13 -5.34 -13.87
N TRP A 23 6.05 -6.48 -14.57
CA TRP A 23 7.17 -7.03 -15.32
C TRP A 23 7.20 -6.41 -16.70
N LEU A 24 8.16 -5.51 -16.93
CA LEU A 24 8.34 -4.81 -18.20
C LEU A 24 9.34 -5.55 -19.07
N ARG A 25 9.17 -5.45 -20.39
CA ARG A 25 10.18 -5.91 -21.35
C ARG A 25 11.20 -4.81 -21.59
N ASN A 26 12.47 -5.18 -21.73
CA ASN A 26 13.49 -4.24 -22.14
C ASN A 26 13.47 -4.14 -23.67
N LYS A 27 13.44 -2.90 -24.20
CA LYS A 27 13.68 -2.60 -25.61
C LYS A 27 15.13 -2.89 -25.98
N GLU A 28 15.47 -2.80 -27.28
CA GLU A 28 16.84 -2.98 -27.75
C GLU A 28 17.84 -1.99 -27.14
N ASP A 29 17.38 -0.78 -26.81
CA ASP A 29 18.18 0.25 -26.13
C ASP A 29 18.27 0.06 -24.60
N GLY A 30 17.64 -0.99 -24.06
CA GLY A 30 17.57 -1.29 -22.63
C GLY A 30 16.47 -0.54 -21.87
N THR A 31 15.65 0.28 -22.53
CA THR A 31 14.56 1.02 -21.88
C THR A 31 13.40 0.07 -21.52
N PRO A 32 12.92 0.06 -20.29
CA PRO A 32 11.74 -0.73 -19.90
C PRO A 32 10.47 -0.25 -20.59
N SER A 33 9.62 -1.20 -21.03
CA SER A 33 8.42 -0.89 -21.81
C SER A 33 7.31 -1.91 -21.59
N VAL A 34 6.06 -1.48 -21.76
CA VAL A 34 4.88 -2.35 -21.87
C VAL A 34 4.65 -2.83 -23.30
N GLU A 35 5.44 -2.41 -24.26
CA GLU A 35 5.33 -2.80 -25.66
C GLU A 35 5.49 -4.31 -25.84
N GLY A 36 4.57 -4.93 -26.56
CA GLY A 36 4.54 -6.38 -26.77
C GLY A 36 4.01 -7.19 -25.61
N LEU A 37 3.54 -6.56 -24.52
CA LEU A 37 2.77 -7.22 -23.49
C LEU A 37 1.28 -7.27 -23.87
N SER A 38 0.62 -8.36 -23.51
CA SER A 38 -0.83 -8.50 -23.74
C SER A 38 -1.59 -7.40 -22.99
N LYS A 39 -2.59 -6.82 -23.63
CA LYS A 39 -3.51 -5.90 -22.96
C LYS A 39 -4.38 -6.71 -22.01
N PRO A 40 -4.38 -6.42 -20.72
CA PRO A 40 -4.92 -7.33 -19.74
C PRO A 40 -6.42 -7.18 -19.56
N TYR A 41 -6.96 -8.30 -19.08
CA TYR A 41 -8.12 -8.36 -18.23
C TYR A 41 -7.66 -8.96 -16.90
N CYS A 42 -7.99 -8.35 -15.78
CA CYS A 42 -7.67 -8.82 -14.43
C CYS A 42 -7.99 -10.31 -14.26
N TYR A 43 -7.11 -11.08 -13.64
CA TYR A 43 -7.25 -12.53 -13.37
C TYR A 43 -7.33 -13.42 -14.62
N HIS A 44 -6.71 -13.02 -15.73
CA HIS A 44 -6.72 -13.78 -16.97
C HIS A 44 -5.61 -14.82 -16.99
N ILE A 45 -5.99 -16.11 -17.08
CA ILE A 45 -5.04 -17.23 -16.94
C ILE A 45 -3.99 -17.30 -18.05
N ASP A 46 -4.34 -16.97 -19.29
CA ASP A 46 -3.38 -17.02 -20.41
C ASP A 46 -2.29 -15.96 -20.24
N GLN A 47 -2.67 -14.78 -19.73
CA GLN A 47 -1.72 -13.70 -19.46
C GLN A 47 -0.85 -14.02 -18.25
N PHE A 48 -1.39 -14.65 -17.22
CA PHE A 48 -0.59 -15.18 -16.11
C PHE A 48 0.41 -16.21 -16.60
N SER A 49 0.00 -17.09 -17.54
CA SER A 49 0.85 -18.11 -18.14
C SER A 49 2.00 -17.55 -18.98
N GLU A 50 1.85 -16.35 -19.55
CA GLU A 50 2.93 -15.62 -20.25
C GLU A 50 4.14 -15.37 -19.33
N PHE A 51 3.89 -15.14 -18.04
CA PHE A 51 4.92 -14.87 -17.04
C PHE A 51 5.36 -16.10 -16.24
N GLN A 52 4.82 -17.29 -16.55
CA GLN A 52 5.12 -18.52 -15.82
C GLN A 52 6.62 -18.79 -15.61
N PRO A 53 7.54 -18.61 -16.58
CA PRO A 53 8.96 -18.81 -16.34
C PRO A 53 9.54 -17.86 -15.30
N LEU A 54 9.11 -16.58 -15.30
CA LEU A 54 9.51 -15.58 -14.29
C LEU A 54 8.99 -15.95 -12.91
N ILE A 55 7.70 -16.33 -12.85
CA ILE A 55 7.04 -16.71 -11.60
C ILE A 55 7.73 -17.91 -10.97
N HIS A 56 8.00 -18.95 -11.76
CA HIS A 56 8.71 -20.14 -11.27
C HIS A 56 10.10 -19.81 -10.73
N LYS A 57 10.83 -18.91 -11.40
CA LYS A 57 12.16 -18.50 -10.94
C LYS A 57 12.12 -17.68 -9.65
N VAL A 58 11.13 -16.80 -9.51
CA VAL A 58 10.88 -16.07 -8.26
C VAL A 58 10.55 -17.05 -7.14
N MET A 59 9.67 -18.02 -7.37
CA MET A 59 9.29 -19.03 -6.37
C MET A 59 10.47 -19.92 -5.97
N GLU A 60 11.33 -20.32 -6.93
CA GLU A 60 12.55 -21.09 -6.66
C GLU A 60 13.46 -20.34 -5.67
N TYR A 61 13.75 -19.07 -5.94
CA TYR A 61 14.62 -18.27 -5.09
C TYR A 61 13.98 -17.92 -3.75
N ALA A 62 12.68 -17.61 -3.75
CA ALA A 62 11.92 -17.34 -2.54
C ALA A 62 11.92 -18.57 -1.62
N GLY A 63 11.63 -19.76 -2.14
CA GLY A 63 11.66 -21.01 -1.40
C GLY A 63 13.04 -21.33 -0.84
N ALA A 64 14.12 -21.09 -1.62
CA ALA A 64 15.50 -21.29 -1.16
C ALA A 64 15.89 -20.37 0.01
N LEU A 65 15.26 -19.18 0.13
CA LEU A 65 15.45 -18.22 1.21
C LEU A 65 14.40 -18.35 2.33
N GLY A 66 13.49 -19.33 2.23
CA GLY A 66 12.50 -19.62 3.27
C GLY A 66 11.25 -18.72 3.23
N LEU A 67 11.00 -17.98 2.13
CA LEU A 67 9.75 -17.28 1.94
C LEU A 67 8.65 -18.29 1.55
N ASP A 68 7.57 -18.30 2.33
CA ASP A 68 6.41 -19.18 2.11
C ASP A 68 5.44 -18.52 1.11
N MET A 69 5.71 -18.75 -0.19
CA MET A 69 4.87 -18.23 -1.28
C MET A 69 3.56 -19.02 -1.37
N ILE A 70 2.42 -18.32 -1.39
CA ILE A 70 1.10 -18.95 -1.27
C ILE A 70 0.17 -18.73 -2.47
N GLN A 71 0.31 -17.61 -3.18
CA GLN A 71 -0.62 -17.22 -4.23
C GLN A 71 0.08 -16.33 -5.26
N GLY A 72 -0.44 -16.34 -6.49
CA GLY A 72 -0.09 -15.39 -7.53
C GLY A 72 -1.30 -15.02 -8.35
N ASP A 73 -1.46 -13.73 -8.63
CA ASP A 73 -2.52 -13.19 -9.45
C ASP A 73 -1.94 -12.34 -10.60
N HIS A 74 -2.60 -12.40 -11.76
CA HIS A 74 -2.41 -11.44 -12.83
C HIS A 74 -3.35 -10.27 -12.57
N GLU A 75 -2.78 -9.08 -12.39
CA GLU A 75 -3.52 -7.86 -12.12
C GLU A 75 -3.94 -7.11 -13.39
N ASP A 76 -4.51 -5.91 -13.27
CA ASP A 76 -5.21 -5.24 -14.37
C ASP A 76 -4.28 -4.56 -15.38
N ALA A 77 -3.07 -4.13 -15.00
CA ALA A 77 -2.16 -3.48 -15.93
C ALA A 77 -1.31 -4.50 -16.75
N PRO A 78 -0.80 -4.12 -17.94
CA PRO A 78 0.08 -4.98 -18.73
C PRO A 78 1.29 -5.47 -17.94
N GLY A 79 1.45 -6.79 -17.83
CA GLY A 79 2.56 -7.39 -17.10
C GLY A 79 2.50 -7.22 -15.59
N GLN A 80 1.36 -6.78 -15.05
CA GLN A 80 1.20 -6.59 -13.62
C GLN A 80 0.89 -7.92 -12.94
N LEU A 81 1.72 -8.25 -11.95
CA LEU A 81 1.57 -9.44 -11.13
C LEU A 81 1.57 -9.07 -9.67
N GLU A 82 0.81 -9.84 -8.90
CA GLU A 82 0.84 -9.88 -7.45
C GLU A 82 1.25 -11.29 -7.03
N LEU A 83 2.40 -11.43 -6.36
CA LEU A 83 2.89 -12.71 -5.86
C LEU A 83 3.01 -12.65 -4.35
N ASN A 84 2.13 -13.36 -3.67
CA ASN A 84 1.94 -13.27 -2.23
C ASN A 84 2.72 -14.34 -1.48
N PHE A 85 3.22 -13.98 -0.32
CA PHE A 85 3.78 -14.88 0.69
C PHE A 85 2.95 -14.81 1.97
N ASN A 86 3.06 -15.87 2.78
CA ASN A 86 2.25 -16.01 3.99
C ASN A 86 2.52 -14.85 4.96
N PHE A 87 1.50 -14.48 5.73
CA PHE A 87 1.63 -13.45 6.77
C PHE A 87 2.49 -13.94 7.93
N ASP A 88 3.16 -13.03 8.59
CA ASP A 88 3.97 -13.29 9.77
C ASP A 88 3.97 -12.05 10.69
N ARG A 89 4.77 -12.08 11.73
CA ARG A 89 5.08 -10.90 12.55
C ARG A 89 5.53 -9.74 11.66
N ALA A 90 5.15 -8.53 12.02
CA ALA A 90 5.39 -7.35 11.17
C ALA A 90 6.85 -7.18 10.72
N GLU A 91 7.82 -7.44 11.63
CA GLU A 91 9.25 -7.37 11.32
C GLU A 91 9.69 -8.41 10.28
N ILE A 92 9.17 -9.65 10.39
CA ILE A 92 9.48 -10.72 9.45
C ILE A 92 8.82 -10.44 8.08
N THR A 93 7.59 -9.96 8.08
CA THR A 93 6.93 -9.55 6.83
C THR A 93 7.67 -8.41 6.13
N ALA A 94 8.23 -7.45 6.88
CA ALA A 94 9.06 -6.38 6.31
C ALA A 94 10.36 -6.94 5.69
N ASP A 95 11.03 -7.88 6.35
CA ASP A 95 12.20 -8.59 5.83
C ASP A 95 11.85 -9.37 4.56
N ASN A 96 10.73 -10.11 4.58
CA ASN A 96 10.25 -10.91 3.46
C ASN A 96 9.95 -10.02 2.23
N LEU A 97 9.22 -8.90 2.41
CA LEU A 97 8.92 -7.99 1.30
C LEU A 97 10.20 -7.36 0.71
N THR A 98 11.15 -7.00 1.55
CA THR A 98 12.43 -6.45 1.11
C THR A 98 13.23 -7.50 0.33
N THR A 99 13.28 -8.73 0.83
CA THR A 99 13.93 -9.88 0.18
C THR A 99 13.25 -10.22 -1.15
N TYR A 100 11.92 -10.28 -1.16
CA TYR A 100 11.12 -10.51 -2.38
C TYR A 100 11.47 -9.52 -3.51
N ARG A 101 11.54 -8.22 -3.18
CA ARG A 101 11.93 -7.20 -4.16
C ARG A 101 13.34 -7.42 -4.72
N GLN A 102 14.29 -7.89 -3.90
CA GLN A 102 15.63 -8.22 -4.36
C GLN A 102 15.63 -9.47 -5.27
N ILE A 103 14.83 -10.48 -4.93
CA ILE A 103 14.63 -11.67 -5.77
C ILE A 103 14.09 -11.24 -7.13
N CYS A 104 13.04 -10.44 -7.19
CA CYS A 104 12.46 -9.94 -8.44
C CYS A 104 13.50 -9.22 -9.31
N LYS A 105 14.33 -8.34 -8.69
CA LYS A 105 15.41 -7.66 -9.42
C LYS A 105 16.48 -8.63 -9.94
N GLN A 106 16.81 -9.67 -9.19
CA GLN A 106 17.75 -10.69 -9.64
C GLN A 106 17.19 -11.49 -10.82
N VAL A 107 15.96 -11.97 -10.70
CA VAL A 107 15.27 -12.71 -11.77
C VAL A 107 15.13 -11.84 -13.03
N GLY A 108 14.80 -10.57 -12.87
CA GLY A 108 14.71 -9.62 -13.98
C GLY A 108 16.03 -9.52 -14.76
N ARG A 109 17.18 -9.42 -14.07
CA ARG A 109 18.50 -9.42 -14.71
C ARG A 109 18.79 -10.70 -15.47
N GLU A 110 18.45 -11.85 -14.89
CA GLU A 110 18.69 -13.15 -15.50
C GLU A 110 17.80 -13.46 -16.72
N MET A 111 16.60 -12.89 -16.72
CA MET A 111 15.59 -13.16 -17.74
C MET A 111 15.32 -11.98 -18.68
N ASN A 112 16.17 -10.98 -18.68
CA ASN A 112 16.06 -9.76 -19.49
C ASN A 112 14.69 -9.07 -19.38
N ALA A 113 14.16 -9.00 -18.14
CA ALA A 113 12.95 -8.30 -17.80
C ALA A 113 13.21 -7.24 -16.72
N PHE A 114 12.35 -6.25 -16.60
CA PHE A 114 12.48 -5.18 -15.62
C PHE A 114 11.32 -5.23 -14.61
N PRO A 115 11.57 -5.56 -13.33
CA PRO A 115 10.55 -5.53 -12.28
C PRO A 115 10.34 -4.09 -11.81
N CYS A 116 9.20 -3.51 -12.17
CA CYS A 116 8.84 -2.13 -11.87
C CYS A 116 7.92 -2.06 -10.64
N PHE A 117 8.47 -1.55 -9.53
CA PHE A 117 7.73 -1.26 -8.30
C PHE A 117 7.30 0.21 -8.20
N MET A 118 7.39 0.99 -9.26
CA MET A 118 6.91 2.36 -9.31
C MET A 118 5.38 2.37 -9.13
N PRO A 119 4.82 3.22 -8.25
CA PRO A 119 3.38 3.23 -7.97
C PRO A 119 2.50 3.45 -9.21
N LYS A 120 2.85 4.41 -10.06
CA LYS A 120 2.14 4.72 -11.30
C LYS A 120 3.14 4.94 -12.45
N PRO A 121 3.61 3.87 -13.11
CA PRO A 121 4.60 4.00 -14.19
C PRO A 121 4.01 4.52 -15.50
N PHE A 122 2.72 4.24 -15.78
CA PHE A 122 2.06 4.61 -17.03
C PHE A 122 0.67 5.17 -16.80
N MET A 123 0.26 6.11 -17.64
CA MET A 123 -1.11 6.65 -17.66
C MET A 123 -2.09 5.64 -18.27
N GLY A 124 -3.36 5.70 -17.84
CA GLY A 124 -4.44 4.91 -18.44
C GLY A 124 -4.40 3.40 -18.12
N VAL A 125 -3.60 2.97 -17.15
CA VAL A 125 -3.55 1.60 -16.63
C VAL A 125 -3.55 1.60 -15.11
N SER A 126 -3.85 0.46 -14.48
CA SER A 126 -3.81 0.34 -13.02
C SER A 126 -2.43 0.64 -12.45
N ALA A 127 -2.42 1.10 -11.23
CA ALA A 127 -1.24 1.44 -10.46
C ALA A 127 -0.81 0.25 -9.58
N ASN A 128 0.40 0.27 -9.02
CA ASN A 128 0.93 -0.78 -8.15
C ASN A 128 0.67 -0.46 -6.68
N GLY A 129 -0.25 -1.17 -6.06
CA GLY A 129 -0.47 -1.17 -4.62
C GLY A 129 0.49 -2.11 -3.89
N CYS A 130 0.48 -2.04 -2.57
CA CYS A 130 1.14 -3.00 -1.70
C CYS A 130 0.30 -3.16 -0.41
N HIS A 131 -0.94 -3.58 -0.59
CA HIS A 131 -1.90 -3.61 0.50
C HIS A 131 -1.39 -4.41 1.70
N HIS A 132 -1.63 -3.91 2.90
CA HIS A 132 -1.22 -4.58 4.13
C HIS A 132 -2.43 -5.23 4.80
N ASN A 133 -2.46 -6.55 4.86
CA ASN A 133 -3.44 -7.32 5.63
C ASN A 133 -2.97 -7.41 7.06
N ILE A 134 -3.77 -6.93 8.00
CA ILE A 134 -3.36 -6.65 9.36
C ILE A 134 -4.28 -7.36 10.35
N SER A 135 -3.67 -7.95 11.38
CA SER A 135 -4.34 -8.45 12.58
C SER A 135 -3.47 -8.25 13.83
N ILE A 136 -4.09 -8.16 15.00
CA ILE A 136 -3.38 -8.06 16.29
C ILE A 136 -3.64 -9.32 17.09
N TRP A 137 -2.59 -9.92 17.62
CA TRP A 137 -2.64 -11.17 18.36
C TRP A 137 -2.10 -11.02 19.77
N LYS A 138 -2.71 -11.75 20.71
CA LYS A 138 -2.23 -11.91 22.08
C LYS A 138 -2.06 -13.40 22.35
N GLY A 139 -0.81 -13.86 22.49
CA GLY A 139 -0.54 -15.30 22.43
C GLY A 139 -1.03 -15.88 21.09
N ASP A 140 -1.87 -16.91 21.13
CA ASP A 140 -2.47 -17.54 19.96
C ASP A 140 -3.88 -17.04 19.61
N GLN A 141 -4.34 -16.01 20.32
CA GLN A 141 -5.65 -15.40 20.08
C GLN A 141 -5.53 -14.21 19.13
N ASN A 142 -6.29 -14.23 18.04
CA ASN A 142 -6.50 -13.08 17.17
C ASN A 142 -7.55 -12.16 17.81
N LEU A 143 -7.15 -10.94 18.17
CA LEU A 143 -8.03 -9.96 18.83
C LEU A 143 -9.00 -9.26 17.86
N PHE A 144 -8.85 -9.52 16.55
CA PHE A 144 -9.78 -9.01 15.53
C PHE A 144 -10.89 -10.01 15.22
N ASP A 145 -10.83 -11.23 15.76
CA ASP A 145 -11.88 -12.20 15.53
C ASP A 145 -13.25 -11.65 15.96
N PRO A 146 -14.29 -11.94 15.18
CA PRO A 146 -15.64 -11.44 15.45
C PRO A 146 -16.17 -12.00 16.77
N PRO A 147 -16.73 -11.13 17.64
CA PRO A 147 -17.30 -11.59 18.90
C PRO A 147 -18.65 -12.31 18.73
N ASP A 148 -19.33 -12.06 17.60
CA ASP A 148 -20.62 -12.64 17.24
C ASP A 148 -20.49 -13.48 15.95
N PRO A 149 -20.67 -14.81 16.04
CA PRO A 149 -20.65 -15.67 14.86
C PRO A 149 -21.73 -15.35 13.81
N ALA A 150 -22.83 -14.68 14.21
CA ALA A 150 -23.87 -14.24 13.27
C ALA A 150 -23.43 -13.03 12.43
N ASN A 151 -22.38 -12.32 12.86
CA ASN A 151 -21.79 -11.20 12.12
C ASN A 151 -20.27 -11.42 11.91
N PRO A 152 -19.88 -12.39 11.09
CA PRO A 152 -18.50 -12.87 11.00
C PRO A 152 -17.50 -11.84 10.44
N MET A 153 -17.98 -10.77 9.82
CA MET A 153 -17.12 -9.72 9.28
C MET A 153 -16.88 -8.57 10.26
N MET A 154 -17.66 -8.45 11.32
CA MET A 154 -17.52 -7.36 12.29
C MET A 154 -16.33 -7.61 13.20
N PRO A 155 -15.27 -6.78 13.19
CA PRO A 155 -14.12 -6.94 14.06
C PRO A 155 -14.52 -6.83 15.54
N GLY A 156 -13.79 -7.53 16.41
CA GLY A 156 -13.85 -7.31 17.85
C GLY A 156 -13.45 -5.87 18.23
N ASP A 157 -13.68 -5.49 19.49
CA ASP A 157 -13.46 -4.10 19.93
C ASP A 157 -12.02 -3.62 19.69
N VAL A 158 -11.02 -4.46 19.94
CA VAL A 158 -9.62 -4.13 19.62
C VAL A 158 -9.43 -3.83 18.13
N GLY A 159 -10.06 -4.61 17.25
CA GLY A 159 -10.04 -4.39 15.80
C GLY A 159 -10.70 -3.07 15.40
N LYS A 160 -11.85 -2.74 16.01
CA LYS A 160 -12.52 -1.45 15.77
C LYS A 160 -11.67 -0.28 16.24
N TRP A 161 -11.12 -0.34 17.44
CA TRP A 161 -10.24 0.72 17.95
C TRP A 161 -8.98 0.88 17.11
N ALA A 162 -8.40 -0.22 16.63
CA ALA A 162 -7.27 -0.18 15.72
C ALA A 162 -7.63 0.53 14.39
N ILE A 163 -8.81 0.23 13.80
CA ILE A 163 -9.34 0.94 12.64
C ILE A 163 -9.51 2.43 12.95
N GLY A 164 -10.11 2.77 14.10
CA GLY A 164 -10.31 4.15 14.55
C GLY A 164 -8.98 4.92 14.67
N GLY A 165 -7.95 4.29 15.22
CA GLY A 165 -6.60 4.87 15.32
C GLY A 165 -6.00 5.13 13.95
N ILE A 166 -6.07 4.17 13.01
CA ILE A 166 -5.56 4.36 11.65
C ILE A 166 -6.32 5.49 10.94
N LEU A 167 -7.65 5.54 11.03
CA LEU A 167 -8.46 6.60 10.39
C LEU A 167 -8.12 7.99 10.95
N LYS A 168 -7.88 8.10 12.26
CA LYS A 168 -7.47 9.35 12.92
C LYS A 168 -6.15 9.88 12.33
N HIS A 169 -5.18 9.01 12.14
CA HIS A 169 -3.82 9.34 11.69
C HIS A 169 -3.59 9.13 10.20
N LEU A 170 -4.63 8.82 9.43
CA LEU A 170 -4.52 8.35 8.04
C LEU A 170 -3.80 9.35 7.13
N SER A 171 -4.04 10.65 7.32
CA SER A 171 -3.39 11.69 6.52
C SER A 171 -1.86 11.70 6.71
N ALA A 172 -1.39 11.56 7.93
CA ALA A 172 0.04 11.47 8.24
C ALA A 172 0.64 10.13 7.77
N LEU A 173 -0.09 9.03 7.94
CA LEU A 173 0.30 7.71 7.47
C LEU A 173 0.52 7.70 5.95
N THR A 174 -0.26 8.47 5.19
CA THR A 174 -0.13 8.55 3.73
C THR A 174 1.26 9.01 3.29
N ALA A 175 1.93 9.92 4.03
CA ALA A 175 3.29 10.35 3.73
C ALA A 175 4.33 9.20 3.81
N ILE A 176 4.07 8.18 4.63
CA ILE A 176 4.94 7.03 4.84
C ILE A 176 4.56 5.86 3.94
N SER A 177 3.27 5.63 3.72
CA SER A 177 2.75 4.49 2.97
C SER A 177 2.65 4.76 1.46
N SER A 178 2.57 6.03 1.06
CA SER A 178 2.62 6.53 -0.32
C SER A 178 3.76 7.55 -0.44
N PRO A 179 5.04 7.10 -0.39
CA PRO A 179 6.17 7.92 0.03
C PRO A 179 6.87 8.69 -1.09
N THR A 180 6.27 8.81 -2.26
CA THR A 180 6.86 9.51 -3.41
C THR A 180 5.86 10.43 -4.09
N VAL A 181 6.34 11.43 -4.83
CA VAL A 181 5.48 12.26 -5.70
C VAL A 181 4.66 11.40 -6.66
N ASN A 182 5.27 10.32 -7.19
CA ASN A 182 4.59 9.41 -8.10
C ASN A 182 3.45 8.62 -7.44
N SER A 183 3.51 8.38 -6.12
CA SER A 183 2.45 7.72 -5.35
C SER A 183 1.09 8.43 -5.52
N TYR A 184 1.11 9.76 -5.59
CA TYR A 184 -0.11 10.57 -5.73
C TYR A 184 -0.70 10.53 -7.15
N ARG A 185 0.08 10.16 -8.17
CA ARG A 185 -0.45 9.87 -9.51
C ARG A 185 -1.41 8.68 -9.49
N ARG A 186 -1.14 7.68 -8.63
CA ARG A 186 -2.04 6.56 -8.36
C ARG A 186 -3.38 7.04 -7.79
N LEU A 187 -3.37 8.03 -6.90
CA LEU A 187 -4.56 8.51 -6.21
C LEU A 187 -5.45 9.41 -7.09
N TRP A 188 -4.87 10.15 -8.04
CA TRP A 188 -5.61 10.99 -8.97
C TRP A 188 -6.33 10.22 -10.07
N ASP A 189 -5.85 9.05 -10.44
CA ASP A 189 -6.48 8.20 -11.46
C ASP A 189 -7.54 7.28 -10.82
N THR A 190 -8.66 7.89 -10.44
CA THR A 190 -9.70 7.25 -9.63
C THR A 190 -10.49 6.13 -10.33
N GLY A 191 -10.28 5.91 -11.64
CA GLY A 191 -10.94 4.84 -12.39
C GLY A 191 -10.45 3.42 -12.04
N PHE A 192 -9.34 3.30 -11.29
CA PHE A 192 -8.63 2.05 -11.05
C PHE A 192 -8.61 1.62 -9.57
N TRP A 193 -9.67 1.90 -8.82
CA TRP A 193 -9.88 1.41 -7.44
C TRP A 193 -8.82 1.84 -6.43
N ALA A 194 -8.06 2.91 -6.70
CA ALA A 194 -7.15 3.49 -5.71
C ALA A 194 -7.94 4.06 -4.53
N PRO A 195 -7.55 3.77 -3.27
CA PRO A 195 -8.31 4.16 -2.08
C PRO A 195 -8.01 5.62 -1.72
N VAL A 196 -8.86 6.53 -2.18
CA VAL A 196 -8.70 7.99 -1.93
C VAL A 196 -9.57 8.51 -0.79
N PHE A 197 -10.37 7.65 -0.16
CA PHE A 197 -11.33 8.05 0.85
C PHE A 197 -10.95 7.55 2.23
N ALA A 198 -10.98 8.47 3.19
CA ALA A 198 -10.58 8.25 4.58
C ALA A 198 -11.72 7.58 5.37
N ASP A 199 -12.03 6.34 5.00
CA ASP A 199 -13.14 5.56 5.55
C ASP A 199 -12.79 4.07 5.64
N TRP A 200 -13.67 3.28 6.25
CA TRP A 200 -13.56 1.84 6.33
C TRP A 200 -14.87 1.15 5.94
N GLY A 201 -14.80 -0.10 5.47
CA GLY A 201 -16.02 -0.82 5.10
C GLY A 201 -15.79 -2.31 4.86
N PHE A 202 -16.91 -3.05 4.75
CA PHE A 202 -16.91 -4.48 4.43
C PHE A 202 -16.85 -4.66 2.91
N GLN A 203 -15.86 -5.45 2.44
CA GLN A 203 -15.68 -5.75 1.01
C GLN A 203 -15.66 -4.50 0.10
N ASN A 204 -15.44 -3.31 0.66
CA ASN A 204 -15.48 -2.05 -0.05
C ASN A 204 -14.07 -1.64 -0.53
N ARG A 205 -13.81 -1.80 -1.83
CA ARG A 205 -12.52 -1.47 -2.45
C ARG A 205 -12.29 0.05 -2.60
N THR A 206 -13.31 0.89 -2.33
CA THR A 206 -13.19 2.34 -2.44
C THR A 206 -12.72 3.00 -1.15
N THR A 207 -12.69 2.28 -0.03
CA THR A 207 -12.25 2.76 1.29
C THR A 207 -10.74 2.55 1.52
N ALA A 208 -10.15 3.35 2.41
CA ALA A 208 -8.75 3.19 2.82
C ALA A 208 -8.51 1.91 3.65
N LEU A 209 -9.53 1.49 4.40
CA LEU A 209 -9.51 0.27 5.21
C LEU A 209 -10.68 -0.63 4.79
N ARG A 210 -10.35 -1.86 4.42
CA ARG A 210 -11.33 -2.85 3.97
C ARG A 210 -11.28 -4.09 4.86
N VAL A 211 -12.39 -4.45 5.48
CA VAL A 211 -12.54 -5.78 6.10
C VAL A 211 -12.90 -6.75 4.98
N SER A 212 -11.89 -7.49 4.50
CA SER A 212 -12.02 -8.41 3.37
C SER A 212 -12.26 -9.85 3.81
N ALA A 213 -11.94 -10.18 5.07
CA ALA A 213 -12.16 -11.49 5.69
C ALA A 213 -12.29 -11.33 7.20
N PRO A 214 -12.90 -12.30 7.90
CA PRO A 214 -12.91 -12.34 9.37
C PRO A 214 -11.49 -12.29 9.95
N GLY A 215 -11.34 -11.62 11.09
CA GLY A 215 -10.08 -11.58 11.85
C GLY A 215 -8.98 -10.71 11.25
N ARG A 216 -9.22 -9.98 10.17
CA ARG A 216 -8.25 -9.05 9.57
C ARG A 216 -8.92 -7.88 8.87
N PHE A 217 -8.17 -6.80 8.67
CA PHE A 217 -8.51 -5.78 7.68
C PHE A 217 -7.32 -5.49 6.77
N GLU A 218 -7.62 -4.97 5.61
CA GLU A 218 -6.69 -4.58 4.57
C GLU A 218 -6.50 -3.06 4.61
N TYR A 219 -5.28 -2.58 4.88
CA TYR A 219 -4.88 -1.19 4.70
C TYR A 219 -4.46 -0.97 3.26
N ARG A 220 -5.23 -0.16 2.53
CA ARG A 220 -5.12 -0.01 1.07
C ARG A 220 -4.38 1.26 0.63
N SER A 221 -4.25 2.27 1.51
CA SER A 221 -3.56 3.53 1.21
C SER A 221 -2.04 3.39 1.25
N VAL A 222 -1.54 2.31 0.67
CA VAL A 222 -0.12 1.96 0.60
C VAL A 222 0.22 1.46 -0.80
N ASP A 223 1.39 1.80 -1.31
CA ASP A 223 1.82 1.42 -2.66
C ASP A 223 3.18 0.70 -2.68
N SER A 224 3.55 0.23 -3.86
CA SER A 224 4.75 -0.59 -4.04
C SER A 224 6.08 0.13 -3.88
N ALA A 225 6.11 1.46 -3.68
CA ALA A 225 7.31 2.21 -3.31
C ALA A 225 7.54 2.25 -1.78
N VAL A 226 6.61 1.72 -0.99
CA VAL A 226 6.66 1.77 0.46
C VAL A 226 7.95 1.17 1.05
N ASN A 227 8.46 1.79 2.10
CA ASN A 227 9.40 1.14 3.00
C ASN A 227 8.61 0.35 4.05
N PRO A 228 8.62 -1.01 4.02
CA PRO A 228 7.75 -1.80 4.88
C PRO A 228 8.08 -1.65 6.36
N TYR A 229 9.33 -1.40 6.72
CA TYR A 229 9.71 -1.17 8.12
C TYR A 229 9.09 0.11 8.66
N LEU A 230 9.09 1.19 7.89
CA LEU A 230 8.49 2.46 8.30
C LEU A 230 6.97 2.38 8.33
N SER A 231 6.35 1.77 7.31
CA SER A 231 4.90 1.66 7.20
C SER A 231 4.31 0.82 8.33
N LEU A 232 4.81 -0.40 8.54
CA LEU A 232 4.31 -1.28 9.58
C LEU A 232 4.57 -0.71 10.98
N ASN A 233 5.71 -0.01 11.17
CA ASN A 233 6.01 0.68 12.41
C ASN A 233 5.02 1.82 12.69
N ALA A 234 4.74 2.66 11.70
CA ALA A 234 3.77 3.75 11.83
C ALA A 234 2.35 3.23 12.09
N LEU A 235 1.96 2.11 11.45
CA LEU A 235 0.67 1.46 11.71
C LEU A 235 0.56 0.95 13.15
N ILE A 236 1.63 0.40 13.75
CA ILE A 236 1.62 0.02 15.17
C ILE A 236 1.34 1.24 16.05
N HIS A 237 1.97 2.39 15.77
CA HIS A 237 1.75 3.63 16.54
C HIS A 237 0.31 4.13 16.41
N ALA A 238 -0.25 4.16 15.19
CA ALA A 238 -1.63 4.56 14.96
C ALA A 238 -2.64 3.64 15.65
N MET A 239 -2.45 2.32 15.52
CA MET A 239 -3.34 1.34 16.15
C MET A 239 -3.22 1.37 17.67
N ARG A 240 -2.01 1.55 18.21
CA ARG A 240 -1.79 1.70 19.65
C ARG A 240 -2.56 2.90 20.19
N ASP A 241 -2.48 4.09 19.55
CA ASP A 241 -3.27 5.26 19.95
C ASP A 241 -4.77 4.96 19.92
N GLY A 242 -5.24 4.26 18.88
CA GLY A 242 -6.64 3.84 18.77
C GLY A 242 -7.10 2.92 19.90
N ILE A 243 -6.28 1.93 20.23
CA ILE A 243 -6.59 0.94 21.28
C ILE A 243 -6.53 1.58 22.68
N GLU A 244 -5.48 2.33 22.97
CA GLU A 244 -5.30 2.99 24.29
C GLU A 244 -6.41 4.01 24.57
N ASN A 245 -6.87 4.72 23.54
CA ASN A 245 -7.92 5.74 23.66
C ASN A 245 -9.30 5.26 23.24
N GLN A 246 -9.47 3.97 22.90
CA GLN A 246 -10.74 3.36 22.48
C GLN A 246 -11.44 4.17 21.37
N ILE A 247 -10.70 4.54 20.34
CA ILE A 247 -11.19 5.43 19.27
C ILE A 247 -12.22 4.67 18.42
N ASP A 248 -13.46 5.14 18.43
CA ASP A 248 -14.53 4.62 17.59
C ASP A 248 -14.27 5.00 16.10
N PRO A 249 -14.21 4.03 15.18
CA PRO A 249 -14.05 4.31 13.76
C PRO A 249 -15.31 4.90 13.10
N GLY A 250 -16.45 4.94 13.80
CA GLY A 250 -17.76 5.20 13.23
C GLY A 250 -18.34 4.01 12.45
N PRO A 251 -19.51 4.17 11.82
CA PRO A 251 -20.15 3.11 11.04
C PRO A 251 -19.32 2.79 9.78
N PRO A 252 -19.38 1.53 9.28
CA PRO A 252 -18.74 1.18 8.03
C PRO A 252 -19.40 1.87 6.83
N GLU A 253 -18.60 2.24 5.83
CA GLU A 253 -19.08 2.82 4.58
C GLU A 253 -19.57 1.70 3.63
N GLU A 254 -20.87 1.72 3.33
CA GLU A 254 -21.51 0.72 2.49
C GLU A 254 -21.63 1.16 1.02
N ARG A 255 -21.45 2.46 0.76
CA ARG A 255 -21.62 3.01 -0.58
C ARG A 255 -20.37 2.78 -1.44
N ASN A 256 -20.57 2.70 -2.76
CA ASN A 256 -19.49 2.99 -3.69
C ASN A 256 -19.18 4.50 -3.62
N ILE A 257 -18.04 4.85 -3.01
CA ILE A 257 -17.73 6.25 -2.72
C ILE A 257 -17.49 7.06 -4.01
N TYR A 258 -17.00 6.44 -5.08
CA TYR A 258 -16.87 7.12 -6.38
C TYR A 258 -18.21 7.56 -6.94
N GLU A 259 -19.25 6.74 -6.78
CA GLU A 259 -20.63 7.09 -7.18
C GLU A 259 -21.21 8.17 -6.26
N ALA A 260 -20.98 8.07 -4.97
CA ALA A 260 -21.40 9.09 -4.00
C ALA A 260 -20.77 10.45 -4.31
N MET A 261 -19.48 10.50 -4.66
CA MET A 261 -18.77 11.70 -5.06
C MET A 261 -19.34 12.29 -6.36
N LYS A 262 -19.58 11.46 -7.39
CA LYS A 262 -20.22 11.89 -8.64
C LYS A 262 -21.63 12.46 -8.40
N ALA A 263 -22.33 11.97 -7.39
CA ALA A 263 -23.63 12.48 -6.97
C ALA A 263 -23.54 13.73 -6.06
N GLY A 264 -22.35 14.32 -5.89
CA GLY A 264 -22.15 15.55 -5.11
C GLY A 264 -22.26 15.34 -3.59
N LYS A 265 -22.08 14.13 -3.11
CA LYS A 265 -22.04 13.85 -1.66
C LYS A 265 -20.69 14.25 -1.09
N ASP A 266 -20.72 14.77 0.14
CA ASP A 266 -19.49 15.05 0.89
C ASP A 266 -18.81 13.74 1.27
N VAL A 267 -17.51 13.66 0.98
CA VAL A 267 -16.66 12.49 1.26
C VAL A 267 -15.30 12.96 1.75
N LYS A 268 -14.83 12.40 2.84
CA LYS A 268 -13.51 12.71 3.39
C LYS A 268 -12.44 12.01 2.55
N ARG A 269 -11.48 12.79 2.03
CA ARG A 269 -10.35 12.26 1.26
C ARG A 269 -9.08 12.18 2.11
N ILE A 270 -8.20 11.27 1.72
CA ILE A 270 -6.80 11.32 2.14
C ILE A 270 -6.10 12.48 1.42
N PRO A 271 -4.87 12.90 1.84
CA PRO A 271 -4.08 13.85 1.08
C PRO A 271 -3.94 13.44 -0.40
N MET A 272 -4.16 14.40 -1.29
CA MET A 272 -4.11 14.17 -2.73
C MET A 272 -2.78 14.63 -3.35
N THR A 273 -1.92 15.28 -2.57
CA THR A 273 -0.57 15.66 -2.96
C THR A 273 0.44 15.23 -1.90
N PHE A 274 1.68 15.04 -2.32
CA PHE A 274 2.74 14.67 -1.39
C PHE A 274 3.00 15.77 -0.35
N GLY A 275 2.90 17.06 -0.75
CA GLY A 275 3.01 18.19 0.16
C GLY A 275 1.97 18.15 1.28
N GLU A 276 0.69 17.95 0.95
CA GLU A 276 -0.39 17.81 1.95
C GLU A 276 -0.12 16.67 2.94
N ALA A 277 0.39 15.53 2.46
CA ALA A 277 0.70 14.40 3.33
C ALA A 277 1.90 14.69 4.25
N LEU A 278 2.93 15.37 3.74
CA LEU A 278 4.07 15.81 4.54
C LEU A 278 3.67 16.83 5.62
N GLU A 279 2.80 17.78 5.27
CA GLU A 279 2.23 18.73 6.25
C GLU A 279 1.42 18.01 7.33
N ALA A 280 0.62 17.01 6.94
CA ALA A 280 -0.12 16.21 7.90
C ALA A 280 0.83 15.42 8.84
N LEU A 281 1.91 14.85 8.31
CA LEU A 281 2.93 14.18 9.11
C LEU A 281 3.66 15.15 10.05
N ASP A 282 4.00 16.35 9.58
CA ASP A 282 4.65 17.38 10.40
C ASP A 282 3.79 17.81 11.62
N ASN A 283 2.47 17.61 11.55
CA ASN A 283 1.51 17.97 12.59
C ASN A 283 0.99 16.77 13.41
N ASP A 284 1.49 15.54 13.18
CA ASP A 284 1.03 14.33 13.87
C ASP A 284 2.13 13.77 14.78
N GLU A 285 2.04 14.06 16.08
CA GLU A 285 3.05 13.63 17.06
C GLU A 285 3.10 12.10 17.22
N VAL A 286 1.97 11.39 17.06
CA VAL A 286 1.90 9.93 17.18
C VAL A 286 2.67 9.27 16.06
N ILE A 287 2.45 9.71 14.83
CA ILE A 287 3.14 9.12 13.66
C ILE A 287 4.61 9.57 13.61
N LYS A 288 4.94 10.81 13.98
CA LYS A 288 6.34 11.23 14.13
C LYS A 288 7.11 10.36 15.12
N ALA A 289 6.49 9.98 16.23
CA ALA A 289 7.11 9.11 17.22
C ALA A 289 7.45 7.70 16.71
N SER A 290 6.87 7.27 15.58
CA SER A 290 7.26 6.03 14.90
C SER A 290 8.68 6.08 14.31
N MET A 291 9.26 7.26 14.16
CA MET A 291 10.60 7.51 13.63
C MET A 291 11.50 8.16 14.70
N PRO A 292 12.04 7.37 15.63
CA PRO A 292 12.75 7.89 16.79
C PRO A 292 14.11 8.53 16.45
N GLY A 293 14.60 9.35 17.35
CA GLY A 293 15.90 10.02 17.24
C GLY A 293 15.95 10.98 16.04
N GLU A 294 16.97 10.85 15.21
CA GLU A 294 17.16 11.69 14.02
C GLU A 294 16.37 11.18 12.79
N MET A 295 15.74 9.98 12.86
CA MET A 295 15.11 9.35 11.71
C MET A 295 14.00 10.21 11.10
N TYR A 296 13.12 10.82 11.93
CA TYR A 296 12.09 11.72 11.43
C TYR A 296 12.69 12.94 10.71
N LYS A 297 13.71 13.58 11.28
CA LYS A 297 14.36 14.74 10.67
C LYS A 297 14.97 14.40 9.31
N VAL A 298 15.63 13.25 9.23
CA VAL A 298 16.24 12.74 7.97
C VAL A 298 15.15 12.44 6.95
N PHE A 299 14.11 11.68 7.34
CA PHE A 299 12.97 11.38 6.45
C PHE A 299 12.32 12.66 5.94
N ARG A 300 11.98 13.59 6.87
CA ARG A 300 11.39 14.87 6.54
C ARG A 300 12.24 15.68 5.56
N HIS A 301 13.53 15.79 5.81
CA HIS A 301 14.45 16.55 4.96
C HIS A 301 14.44 16.01 3.51
N TYR A 302 14.65 14.70 3.32
CA TYR A 302 14.68 14.11 1.99
C TYR A 302 13.32 14.17 1.27
N LYS A 303 12.23 14.06 2.02
CA LYS A 303 10.89 14.02 1.42
C LYS A 303 10.38 15.41 1.05
N TRP A 304 10.71 16.42 1.84
CA TRP A 304 10.46 17.82 1.46
C TRP A 304 11.34 18.27 0.29
N ASP A 305 12.62 17.89 0.26
CA ASP A 305 13.50 18.15 -0.89
C ASP A 305 12.96 17.50 -2.18
N GLU A 306 12.46 16.25 -2.11
CA GLU A 306 11.82 15.58 -3.25
C GLU A 306 10.61 16.37 -3.76
N TRP A 307 9.75 16.83 -2.84
CA TRP A 307 8.56 17.61 -3.17
C TRP A 307 8.90 18.97 -3.77
N GLU A 308 9.83 19.70 -3.17
CA GLU A 308 10.27 21.02 -3.64
C GLU A 308 10.90 20.94 -5.03
N ARG A 309 11.76 19.97 -5.28
CA ARG A 309 12.35 19.73 -6.60
C ARG A 309 11.30 19.40 -7.65
N TYR A 310 10.31 18.60 -7.30
CA TYR A 310 9.19 18.31 -8.18
C TYR A 310 8.40 19.58 -8.52
N CYS A 311 8.04 20.38 -7.53
CA CYS A 311 7.29 21.62 -7.74
C CYS A 311 8.07 22.65 -8.59
N ALA A 312 9.39 22.63 -8.52
CA ALA A 312 10.26 23.51 -9.31
C ALA A 312 10.51 22.99 -10.75
N THR A 313 10.09 21.75 -11.07
CA THR A 313 10.32 21.15 -12.39
C THR A 313 9.25 21.59 -13.38
N VAL A 314 9.67 22.17 -14.52
CA VAL A 314 8.81 22.41 -15.68
C VAL A 314 8.73 21.10 -16.47
N SER A 315 7.52 20.55 -16.61
CA SER A 315 7.28 19.30 -17.32
C SER A 315 6.94 19.53 -18.80
N ASP A 316 7.04 18.47 -19.62
CA ASP A 316 6.59 18.53 -21.01
C ASP A 316 5.11 18.91 -21.10
N TRP A 317 4.29 18.47 -20.15
CA TRP A 317 2.89 18.85 -20.06
C TRP A 317 2.70 20.37 -19.87
N ASP A 318 3.51 21.02 -19.03
CA ASP A 318 3.43 22.48 -18.83
C ASP A 318 3.76 23.21 -20.15
N VAL A 319 4.75 22.71 -20.88
CA VAL A 319 5.18 23.27 -22.18
C VAL A 319 4.09 23.07 -23.23
N GLU A 320 3.54 21.86 -23.34
CA GLU A 320 2.46 21.52 -24.28
C GLU A 320 1.19 22.33 -24.03
N GLU A 321 0.83 22.56 -22.77
CA GLU A 321 -0.42 23.25 -22.38
C GLU A 321 -0.28 24.78 -22.46
N TYR A 322 0.90 25.35 -22.16
CA TYR A 322 0.98 26.79 -21.88
C TYR A 322 1.89 27.58 -22.85
N LEU A 323 2.83 26.95 -23.56
CA LEU A 323 3.83 27.68 -24.31
C LEU A 323 3.22 28.60 -25.40
N ASP A 324 2.21 28.10 -26.12
CA ASP A 324 1.57 28.81 -27.24
C ASP A 324 0.21 29.46 -26.89
N ILE A 325 -0.34 29.18 -25.70
CA ILE A 325 -1.68 29.61 -25.32
C ILE A 325 -1.67 30.88 -24.46
N LEU A 326 -0.64 31.07 -23.66
CA LEU A 326 -0.57 32.24 -22.80
C LEU A 326 -0.05 33.45 -23.61
N PRO A 327 -0.75 34.61 -23.52
CA PRO A 327 -0.38 35.83 -24.27
C PRO A 327 0.94 36.45 -23.78
#